data_05f4285cb1b66492852f8e0e2f853eaa
#
_entry.id   05f4285cb1b66492852f8e0e2f853eaa
#
_cell.length_a   1.000
_cell.length_b   1.000
_cell.length_c   1.000
_cell.angle_alpha   90.00
_cell.angle_beta   90.00
_cell.angle_gamma   90.00
#
_symmetry.space_group_name_H-M   'P 1'
#
loop_
_entity.id
_entity.type
_entity.pdbx_description
1 polymer ?
#
loop_
_entity_poly.entity_id
_entity_poly.type
_entity_poly.pdbx_seq_one_letter_code
_entity_poly.pdbx_strand_id
1 'polypeptide(L)'
;MSDQIILPPPTVVVRTGTVADVDGVMRLALLGSEENGFTTPSPQKMLHDVYESLSLDHGIMGVIGPPGGTLEGAVLLRISSPWYTDELTLEERGIFVHPDHRDAKGGRFSRLVEFSKMAAVGLDLPLGIGVLSNHRTEAKVRAYRRLLGEPAGAYFLWGARTGGAVKGNNTET
;
A
#
# COMPACT_ATOMS: atom_id res chain seq x y z
N MET A 1 19.31 -43.43 5.93
CA MET A 1 19.14 -42.20 5.09
C MET A 1 17.77 -41.63 5.40
N SER A 2 17.73 -40.56 6.18
CA SER A 2 16.45 -39.93 6.54
C SER A 2 16.07 -39.00 5.43
N ASP A 3 15.02 -39.32 4.68
CA ASP A 3 14.40 -38.44 3.73
C ASP A 3 13.86 -37.20 4.48
N GLN A 4 14.58 -36.10 4.40
CA GLN A 4 14.05 -34.81 4.85
C GLN A 4 12.89 -34.42 3.92
N ILE A 5 11.68 -34.48 4.43
CA ILE A 5 10.51 -33.93 3.75
C ILE A 5 10.73 -32.41 3.65
N ILE A 6 11.13 -31.94 2.47
CA ILE A 6 11.24 -30.50 2.18
C ILE A 6 9.80 -30.01 1.97
N LEU A 7 9.22 -29.44 3.02
CA LEU A 7 7.94 -28.76 2.91
C LEU A 7 8.09 -27.55 1.97
N PRO A 8 7.13 -27.32 1.04
CA PRO A 8 7.14 -26.12 0.23
C PRO A 8 7.11 -24.89 1.14
N PRO A 9 7.77 -23.77 0.75
CA PRO A 9 7.73 -22.56 1.55
C PRO A 9 6.28 -22.12 1.77
N PRO A 10 5.95 -21.59 2.96
CA PRO A 10 4.59 -21.17 3.27
C PRO A 10 4.12 -20.17 2.22
N THR A 11 2.96 -20.43 1.61
CA THR A 11 2.36 -19.55 0.62
C THR A 11 1.90 -18.28 1.32
N VAL A 12 2.41 -17.12 0.89
CA VAL A 12 1.96 -15.82 1.39
C VAL A 12 0.53 -15.58 0.90
N VAL A 13 -0.42 -15.45 1.82
CA VAL A 13 -1.83 -15.23 1.54
C VAL A 13 -2.24 -13.85 2.03
N VAL A 14 -2.92 -13.10 1.17
CA VAL A 14 -3.61 -11.85 1.57
C VAL A 14 -5.05 -12.22 1.94
N ARG A 15 -5.48 -11.80 3.10
CA ARG A 15 -6.86 -11.92 3.55
C ARG A 15 -7.49 -10.55 3.73
N THR A 16 -8.82 -10.47 3.75
CA THR A 16 -9.52 -9.25 4.15
C THR A 16 -9.21 -8.93 5.61
N GLY A 17 -8.90 -7.66 5.88
CA GLY A 17 -8.64 -7.16 7.22
C GLY A 17 -9.90 -7.09 8.06
N THR A 18 -9.73 -7.09 9.37
CA THR A 18 -10.78 -6.98 10.37
C THR A 18 -10.43 -5.94 11.43
N VAL A 19 -11.35 -5.62 12.32
CA VAL A 19 -11.07 -4.70 13.45
C VAL A 19 -9.89 -5.16 14.30
N ALA A 20 -9.66 -6.47 14.41
CA ALA A 20 -8.52 -7.02 15.15
C ALA A 20 -7.15 -6.63 14.52
N ASP A 21 -7.13 -6.20 13.26
CA ASP A 21 -5.90 -5.86 12.55
C ASP A 21 -5.53 -4.37 12.62
N VAL A 22 -6.41 -3.52 13.16
CA VAL A 22 -6.25 -2.05 13.19
C VAL A 22 -4.89 -1.64 13.75
N ASP A 23 -4.50 -2.15 14.91
CA ASP A 23 -3.23 -1.81 15.55
C ASP A 23 -2.02 -2.24 14.70
N GLY A 24 -2.10 -3.41 14.07
CA GLY A 24 -1.06 -3.92 13.18
C GLY A 24 -0.90 -3.05 11.94
N VAL A 25 -2.01 -2.66 11.33
CA VAL A 25 -2.03 -1.79 10.16
C VAL A 25 -1.53 -0.39 10.50
N MET A 26 -1.94 0.18 11.63
CA MET A 26 -1.46 1.48 12.10
C MET A 26 0.06 1.49 12.30
N ARG A 27 0.63 0.42 12.87
CA ARG A 27 2.11 0.27 12.97
C ARG A 27 2.79 0.29 11.61
N LEU A 28 2.29 -0.46 10.64
CA LEU A 28 2.84 -0.48 9.28
C LEU A 28 2.71 0.87 8.57
N ALA A 29 1.57 1.53 8.72
CA ALA A 29 1.29 2.83 8.12
C ALA A 29 2.20 3.94 8.70
N LEU A 30 2.43 3.95 10.01
CA LEU A 30 3.36 4.88 10.65
C LEU A 30 4.79 4.68 10.15
N LEU A 31 5.29 3.42 10.12
CA LEU A 31 6.61 3.10 9.57
C LEU A 31 6.75 3.58 8.12
N GLY A 32 5.75 3.33 7.28
CA GLY A 32 5.76 3.78 5.89
C GLY A 32 5.75 5.31 5.74
N SER A 33 5.03 6.02 6.60
CA SER A 33 4.98 7.48 6.61
C SER A 33 6.30 8.11 7.04
N GLU A 34 6.94 7.55 8.05
CA GLU A 34 8.27 7.99 8.51
C GLU A 34 9.32 7.81 7.41
N GLU A 35 9.31 6.69 6.72
CA GLU A 35 10.20 6.45 5.57
C GLU A 35 9.95 7.42 4.41
N ASN A 36 8.71 7.78 4.15
CA ASN A 36 8.35 8.73 3.10
C ASN A 36 8.87 10.14 3.38
N GLY A 37 8.77 10.61 4.61
CA GLY A 37 9.38 11.85 5.09
C GLY A 37 8.92 13.15 4.39
N PHE A 38 7.88 13.13 3.56
CA PHE A 38 7.35 14.33 2.89
C PHE A 38 6.55 15.22 3.83
N THR A 39 5.84 14.61 4.76
CA THR A 39 4.95 15.30 5.70
C THR A 39 5.00 14.63 7.06
N THR A 40 4.63 15.35 8.09
CA THR A 40 4.42 14.77 9.43
C THR A 40 3.13 13.95 9.42
N PRO A 41 3.16 12.66 9.79
CA PRO A 41 1.97 11.84 9.84
C PRO A 41 0.99 12.34 10.90
N SER A 42 -0.30 12.19 10.62
CA SER A 42 -1.39 12.41 11.57
C SER A 42 -1.99 11.06 11.94
N PRO A 43 -1.69 10.49 13.11
CA PRO A 43 -2.23 9.21 13.53
C PRO A 43 -3.75 9.17 13.53
N GLN A 44 -4.41 10.28 13.88
CA GLN A 44 -5.87 10.38 13.88
C GLN A 44 -6.47 10.26 12.46
N LYS A 45 -5.87 10.94 11.47
CA LYS A 45 -6.32 10.81 10.06
C LYS A 45 -6.05 9.42 9.51
N MET A 46 -4.89 8.86 9.84
CA MET A 46 -4.54 7.50 9.43
C MET A 46 -5.51 6.48 10.00
N LEU A 47 -5.85 6.60 11.29
CA LEU A 47 -6.81 5.72 11.95
C LEU A 47 -8.21 5.83 11.33
N HIS A 48 -8.63 7.03 10.94
CA HIS A 48 -9.88 7.23 10.21
C HIS A 48 -9.86 6.48 8.87
N ASP A 49 -8.83 6.63 8.05
CA ASP A 49 -8.70 5.92 6.78
C ASP A 49 -8.62 4.39 6.95
N VAL A 50 -8.02 3.90 8.03
CA VAL A 50 -8.00 2.48 8.39
C VAL A 50 -9.42 1.97 8.65
N TYR A 51 -10.22 2.69 9.45
CA TYR A 51 -11.61 2.30 9.73
C TYR A 51 -12.51 2.41 8.49
N GLU A 52 -12.35 3.42 7.65
CA GLU A 52 -13.06 3.53 6.38
C GLU A 52 -12.78 2.33 5.46
N SER A 53 -11.53 1.83 5.47
CA SER A 53 -11.14 0.64 4.70
C SER A 53 -11.66 -0.69 5.30
N LEU A 54 -12.24 -0.67 6.48
CA LEU A 54 -12.94 -1.83 7.08
C LEU A 54 -14.43 -1.84 6.77
N SER A 55 -14.98 -0.70 6.39
CA SER A 55 -16.39 -0.58 5.99
C SER A 55 -16.52 -0.94 4.51
N LEU A 56 -17.15 -2.07 4.19
CA LEU A 56 -17.31 -2.56 2.82
C LEU A 56 -18.05 -1.57 1.90
N ASP A 57 -18.80 -0.62 2.46
CA ASP A 57 -19.45 0.45 1.72
C ASP A 57 -18.47 1.56 1.31
N HIS A 58 -17.36 1.69 2.01
CA HIS A 58 -16.40 2.78 1.81
C HIS A 58 -15.02 2.31 1.36
N GLY A 59 -14.70 1.03 1.52
CA GLY A 59 -13.39 0.51 1.14
C GLY A 59 -13.16 -0.94 1.49
N ILE A 60 -11.95 -1.41 1.24
CA ILE A 60 -11.51 -2.77 1.57
C ILE A 60 -10.08 -2.70 2.08
N MET A 61 -9.78 -3.48 3.09
CA MET A 61 -8.44 -3.67 3.62
C MET A 61 -7.95 -5.09 3.31
N GLY A 62 -6.75 -5.21 2.72
CA GLY A 62 -6.04 -6.48 2.57
C GLY A 62 -4.86 -6.55 3.53
N VAL A 63 -4.67 -7.68 4.23
CA VAL A 63 -3.57 -7.86 5.17
C VAL A 63 -2.88 -9.22 5.00
N ILE A 64 -1.59 -9.25 5.32
CA ILE A 64 -0.76 -10.47 5.37
C ILE A 64 -0.34 -10.68 6.82
N GLY A 65 -0.75 -11.78 7.40
CA GLY A 65 -0.49 -12.16 8.78
C GLY A 65 -1.74 -12.70 9.48
N PRO A 66 -1.58 -13.27 10.68
CA PRO A 66 -2.70 -13.81 11.45
C PRO A 66 -3.60 -12.69 12.02
N PRO A 67 -4.91 -12.93 12.19
CA PRO A 67 -5.83 -11.95 12.80
C PRO A 67 -5.35 -11.51 14.19
N GLY A 68 -5.26 -10.19 14.40
CA GLY A 68 -4.79 -9.61 15.67
C GLY A 68 -3.32 -9.87 16.02
N GLY A 69 -2.56 -10.48 15.10
CA GLY A 69 -1.14 -10.78 15.28
C GLY A 69 -0.21 -9.79 14.58
N THR A 70 1.05 -10.20 14.41
CA THR A 70 2.03 -9.40 13.67
C THR A 70 1.75 -9.46 12.18
N LEU A 71 1.57 -8.30 11.57
CA LEU A 71 1.34 -8.17 10.13
C LEU A 71 2.66 -7.98 9.38
N GLU A 72 2.80 -8.69 8.26
CA GLU A 72 3.92 -8.58 7.33
C GLU A 72 3.66 -7.52 6.25
N GLY A 73 2.39 -7.22 5.98
CA GLY A 73 1.99 -6.21 5.03
C GLY A 73 0.49 -5.91 5.08
N ALA A 74 0.11 -4.76 4.52
CA ALA A 74 -1.27 -4.32 4.41
C ALA A 74 -1.46 -3.44 3.17
N VAL A 75 -2.68 -3.41 2.64
CA VAL A 75 -3.15 -2.43 1.67
C VAL A 75 -4.48 -1.86 2.12
N LEU A 76 -4.61 -0.55 2.03
CA LEU A 76 -5.83 0.19 2.30
C LEU A 76 -6.41 0.67 0.97
N LEU A 77 -7.64 0.28 0.68
CA LEU A 77 -8.38 0.66 -0.51
C LEU A 77 -9.63 1.41 -0.10
N ARG A 78 -9.92 2.50 -0.80
CA ARG A 78 -11.08 3.34 -0.53
C ARG A 78 -11.90 3.53 -1.79
N ILE A 79 -13.23 3.45 -1.66
CA ILE A 79 -14.16 3.82 -2.72
C ILE A 79 -14.37 5.33 -2.65
N SER A 80 -14.06 6.03 -3.74
CA SER A 80 -14.20 7.49 -3.84
C SER A 80 -14.49 7.89 -5.30
N SER A 81 -14.86 9.13 -5.50
CA SER A 81 -14.99 9.72 -6.84
C SER A 81 -13.97 10.85 -7.01
N PRO A 82 -13.37 11.00 -8.20
CA PRO A 82 -12.64 12.21 -8.55
C PRO A 82 -13.53 13.46 -8.43
N TRP A 83 -12.95 14.61 -8.08
CA TRP A 83 -13.69 15.84 -7.82
C TRP A 83 -14.53 16.37 -9.00
N TYR A 84 -14.31 15.87 -10.21
CA TYR A 84 -14.94 16.30 -11.46
C TYR A 84 -15.98 15.31 -12.01
N THR A 85 -16.25 14.19 -11.32
CA THR A 85 -17.21 13.17 -11.77
C THR A 85 -17.84 12.46 -10.58
N ASP A 86 -19.03 11.92 -10.79
CA ASP A 86 -19.72 11.06 -9.82
C ASP A 86 -19.35 9.57 -9.99
N GLU A 87 -18.56 9.23 -11.00
CA GLU A 87 -18.10 7.86 -11.21
C GLU A 87 -17.17 7.42 -10.09
N LEU A 88 -17.43 6.24 -9.54
CA LEU A 88 -16.63 5.69 -8.44
C LEU A 88 -15.36 5.02 -8.93
N THR A 89 -14.32 5.14 -8.15
CA THR A 89 -13.04 4.44 -8.30
C THR A 89 -12.64 3.79 -6.99
N LEU A 90 -11.92 2.70 -7.06
CA LEU A 90 -11.23 2.11 -5.91
C LEU A 90 -9.82 2.69 -5.86
N GLU A 91 -9.52 3.49 -4.85
CA GLU A 91 -8.23 4.18 -4.70
C GLU A 91 -7.36 3.51 -3.64
N GLU A 92 -6.11 3.24 -3.97
CA GLU A 92 -5.11 2.84 -2.99
C GLU A 92 -4.72 4.03 -2.12
N ARG A 93 -4.99 3.93 -0.81
CA ARG A 93 -4.58 4.92 0.20
C ARG A 93 -3.19 4.67 0.74
N GLY A 94 -2.75 3.42 0.68
CA GLY A 94 -1.41 3.01 1.05
C GLY A 94 -1.22 1.52 0.95
N ILE A 95 -0.04 1.13 0.50
CA ILE A 95 0.44 -0.23 0.50
C ILE A 95 1.72 -0.32 1.33
N PHE A 96 1.73 -1.18 2.32
CA PHE A 96 2.80 -1.28 3.31
C PHE A 96 3.32 -2.71 3.38
N VAL A 97 4.64 -2.88 3.33
CA VAL A 97 5.30 -4.15 3.64
C VAL A 97 6.33 -3.86 4.72
N HIS A 98 6.24 -4.63 5.81
CA HIS A 98 7.18 -4.50 6.93
C HIS A 98 8.63 -4.65 6.41
N PRO A 99 9.58 -3.81 6.85
CA PRO A 99 10.96 -3.83 6.35
C PRO A 99 11.60 -5.21 6.33
N ASP A 100 11.40 -6.02 7.38
CA ASP A 100 11.97 -7.36 7.51
C ASP A 100 11.43 -8.38 6.48
N HIS A 101 10.34 -8.03 5.79
CA HIS A 101 9.67 -8.92 4.84
C HIS A 101 9.74 -8.45 3.38
N ARG A 102 10.41 -7.31 3.10
CA ARG A 102 10.44 -6.72 1.75
C ARG A 102 11.22 -7.56 0.75
N ASP A 103 12.34 -8.11 1.18
CA ASP A 103 13.24 -8.91 0.35
C ASP A 103 13.02 -10.42 0.54
N ALA A 104 12.05 -10.80 1.38
CA ALA A 104 11.72 -12.19 1.65
C ALA A 104 10.99 -12.83 0.46
N LYS A 105 11.24 -14.12 0.23
CA LYS A 105 10.51 -14.91 -0.77
C LYS A 105 8.99 -14.84 -0.51
N GLY A 106 8.20 -14.80 -1.59
CA GLY A 106 6.74 -14.80 -1.49
C GLY A 106 6.05 -13.53 -2.01
N GLY A 107 6.84 -12.49 -2.35
CA GLY A 107 6.34 -11.33 -3.12
C GLY A 107 5.17 -10.59 -2.46
N ARG A 108 5.27 -10.26 -1.16
CA ARG A 108 4.20 -9.62 -0.38
C ARG A 108 3.59 -8.40 -1.07
N PHE A 109 4.44 -7.55 -1.62
CA PHE A 109 4.00 -6.39 -2.39
C PHE A 109 3.12 -6.81 -3.59
N SER A 110 3.59 -7.74 -4.41
CA SER A 110 2.85 -8.23 -5.58
C SER A 110 1.54 -8.89 -5.17
N ARG A 111 1.50 -9.62 -4.05
CA ARG A 111 0.27 -10.23 -3.53
C ARG A 111 -0.75 -9.18 -3.08
N LEU A 112 -0.31 -8.10 -2.45
CA LEU A 112 -1.18 -6.99 -2.06
C LEU A 112 -1.73 -6.26 -3.29
N VAL A 113 -0.92 -6.06 -4.34
CA VAL A 113 -1.39 -5.48 -5.61
C VAL A 113 -2.40 -6.40 -6.30
N GLU A 114 -2.16 -7.71 -6.34
CA GLU A 114 -3.14 -8.67 -6.90
C GLU A 114 -4.45 -8.68 -6.10
N PHE A 115 -4.38 -8.60 -4.77
CA PHE A 115 -5.58 -8.43 -3.94
C PHE A 115 -6.36 -7.17 -4.33
N SER A 116 -5.67 -6.03 -4.54
CA SER A 116 -6.29 -4.77 -4.97
C SER A 116 -6.98 -4.90 -6.32
N LYS A 117 -6.36 -5.59 -7.28
CA LYS A 117 -6.97 -5.89 -8.59
C LYS A 117 -8.22 -6.75 -8.45
N MET A 118 -8.15 -7.80 -7.64
CA MET A 118 -9.30 -8.69 -7.40
C MET A 118 -10.45 -7.94 -6.73
N ALA A 119 -10.16 -7.05 -5.78
CA ALA A 119 -11.16 -6.21 -5.13
C ALA A 119 -11.83 -5.27 -6.15
N ALA A 120 -11.04 -4.62 -7.00
CA ALA A 120 -11.55 -3.74 -8.05
C ALA A 120 -12.46 -4.48 -9.05
N VAL A 121 -12.04 -5.67 -9.50
CA VAL A 121 -12.86 -6.53 -10.37
C VAL A 121 -14.15 -6.96 -9.67
N GLY A 122 -14.07 -7.37 -8.40
CA GLY A 122 -15.24 -7.81 -7.64
C GLY A 122 -16.26 -6.69 -7.38
N LEU A 123 -15.81 -5.44 -7.33
CA LEU A 123 -16.65 -4.25 -7.16
C LEU A 123 -17.09 -3.62 -8.50
N ASP A 124 -16.56 -4.10 -9.61
CA ASP A 124 -16.72 -3.48 -10.95
C ASP A 124 -16.29 -2.00 -10.97
N LEU A 125 -15.14 -1.70 -10.34
CA LEU A 125 -14.59 -0.36 -10.23
C LEU A 125 -13.18 -0.30 -10.85
N PRO A 126 -12.80 0.80 -11.49
CA PRO A 126 -11.41 1.03 -11.87
C PRO A 126 -10.54 1.18 -10.62
N LEU A 127 -9.30 0.70 -10.68
CA LEU A 127 -8.31 0.79 -9.60
C LEU A 127 -7.35 1.95 -9.86
N GLY A 128 -7.36 2.94 -8.97
CA GLY A 128 -6.40 4.04 -8.94
C GLY A 128 -5.27 3.77 -7.95
N ILE A 129 -4.01 3.86 -8.41
CA ILE A 129 -2.82 3.73 -7.57
C ILE A 129 -1.89 4.91 -7.83
N GLY A 130 -1.49 5.60 -6.77
CA GLY A 130 -0.53 6.69 -6.82
C GLY A 130 0.80 6.31 -6.17
N VAL A 131 1.92 6.62 -6.81
CA VAL A 131 3.25 6.42 -6.20
C VAL A 131 3.79 7.76 -5.71
N LEU A 132 3.59 8.04 -4.43
CA LEU A 132 4.23 9.16 -3.74
C LEU A 132 5.23 8.57 -2.73
N SER A 133 6.50 8.58 -3.07
CA SER A 133 7.52 7.94 -2.24
C SER A 133 8.86 8.67 -2.36
N ASN A 134 9.51 8.89 -1.23
CA ASN A 134 10.87 9.43 -1.16
C ASN A 134 11.94 8.32 -1.10
N HIS A 135 11.50 7.06 -0.99
CA HIS A 135 12.38 5.92 -0.85
C HIS A 135 12.09 4.89 -1.94
N ARG A 136 13.12 4.54 -2.74
CA ARG A 136 13.06 3.52 -3.81
C ARG A 136 11.93 3.74 -4.83
N THR A 137 11.61 5.00 -5.15
CA THR A 137 10.50 5.39 -6.04
C THR A 137 10.55 4.68 -7.38
N GLU A 138 11.72 4.68 -8.05
CA GLU A 138 11.92 4.01 -9.33
C GLU A 138 11.63 2.51 -9.27
N ALA A 139 12.03 1.84 -8.18
CA ALA A 139 11.77 0.41 -7.99
C ALA A 139 10.27 0.13 -7.82
N LYS A 140 9.56 1.01 -7.10
CA LYS A 140 8.10 0.91 -6.92
C LYS A 140 7.39 1.11 -8.25
N VAL A 141 7.75 2.15 -9.01
CA VAL A 141 7.18 2.41 -10.34
C VAL A 141 7.40 1.22 -11.30
N ARG A 142 8.64 0.66 -11.34
CA ARG A 142 8.91 -0.54 -12.17
C ARG A 142 8.08 -1.75 -11.73
N ALA A 143 7.86 -1.91 -10.43
CA ALA A 143 7.04 -3.02 -9.92
C ALA A 143 5.56 -2.85 -10.33
N TYR A 144 5.00 -1.66 -10.19
CA TYR A 144 3.63 -1.37 -10.65
C TYR A 144 3.48 -1.52 -12.17
N ARG A 145 4.45 -1.06 -12.97
CA ARG A 145 4.42 -1.27 -14.44
C ARG A 145 4.29 -2.74 -14.81
N ARG A 146 5.02 -3.62 -14.13
CA ARG A 146 4.94 -5.07 -14.39
C ARG A 146 3.59 -5.67 -14.02
N LEU A 147 2.92 -5.13 -13.01
CA LEU A 147 1.68 -5.69 -12.45
C LEU A 147 0.41 -5.07 -13.05
N LEU A 148 0.48 -3.80 -13.46
CA LEU A 148 -0.67 -3.00 -13.88
C LEU A 148 -0.55 -2.44 -15.31
N GLY A 149 0.64 -2.43 -15.91
CA GLY A 149 0.89 -1.79 -17.20
C GLY A 149 1.45 -0.37 -17.06
N GLU A 150 1.39 0.42 -18.14
CA GLU A 150 1.93 1.77 -18.15
C GLU A 150 1.08 2.73 -17.30
N PRO A 151 1.71 3.70 -16.62
CA PRO A 151 0.98 4.67 -15.81
C PRO A 151 0.12 5.59 -16.68
N ALA A 152 -1.10 5.91 -16.19
CA ALA A 152 -2.01 6.81 -16.85
C ALA A 152 -1.59 8.30 -16.71
N GLY A 153 -0.72 8.62 -15.77
CA GLY A 153 -0.26 9.99 -15.52
C GLY A 153 0.91 10.05 -14.54
N ALA A 154 1.26 11.25 -14.12
CA ALA A 154 2.32 11.49 -13.16
C ALA A 154 1.86 12.46 -12.06
N TYR A 155 2.42 12.30 -10.86
CA TYR A 155 2.20 13.18 -9.73
C TYR A 155 3.47 13.98 -9.45
N PHE A 156 3.35 15.30 -9.35
CA PHE A 156 4.46 16.20 -9.04
C PHE A 156 4.21 16.85 -7.68
N LEU A 157 5.19 16.79 -6.80
CA LEU A 157 5.16 17.45 -5.50
C LEU A 157 6.27 18.50 -5.44
N TRP A 158 5.89 19.77 -5.49
CA TRP A 158 6.80 20.89 -5.41
C TRP A 158 6.77 21.50 -4.00
N GLY A 159 7.94 21.90 -3.49
CA GLY A 159 8.05 22.57 -2.18
C GLY A 159 7.82 21.67 -0.97
N ALA A 160 7.84 20.35 -1.14
CA ALA A 160 7.77 19.43 -0.01
C ALA A 160 8.99 19.56 0.89
N ARG A 161 8.76 19.61 2.21
CA ARG A 161 9.83 19.62 3.20
C ARG A 161 10.24 18.17 3.51
N THR A 162 11.45 17.80 3.11
CA THR A 162 12.05 16.53 3.50
C THR A 162 13.01 16.81 4.66
N GLY A 163 12.65 16.42 5.89
CA GLY A 163 13.57 16.42 7.01
C GLY A 163 14.32 17.74 7.29
N GLY A 164 13.69 18.91 7.09
CA GLY A 164 14.26 20.22 7.37
C GLY A 164 15.05 20.88 6.24
N ALA A 165 15.25 20.24 5.10
CA ALA A 165 15.88 20.87 3.94
C ALA A 165 14.91 20.88 2.74
N VAL A 166 14.66 22.07 2.20
CA VAL A 166 14.04 22.21 0.87
C VAL A 166 15.10 21.77 -0.14
N LYS A 167 14.95 20.60 -0.76
CA LYS A 167 15.73 20.27 -1.94
C LYS A 167 15.22 21.15 -3.08
N GLY A 168 15.90 22.27 -3.33
CA GLY A 168 15.73 23.02 -4.56
C GLY A 168 16.14 22.11 -5.72
N ASN A 169 15.29 22.00 -6.73
CA ASN A 169 15.70 21.45 -8.01
C ASN A 169 16.79 22.36 -8.57
N ASN A 170 18.04 21.94 -8.49
CA ASN A 170 19.07 22.46 -9.36
C ASN A 170 18.78 21.93 -10.76
N THR A 171 18.09 22.74 -11.55
CA THR A 171 18.16 22.67 -13.00
C THR A 171 19.56 23.17 -13.38
N GLU A 172 20.50 22.30 -13.57
CA GLU A 172 21.65 22.59 -14.43
C GLU A 172 21.20 22.40 -15.87
N THR A 173 21.32 23.49 -16.61
CA THR A 173 21.20 23.64 -18.07
C THR A 173 22.15 22.74 -18.84
#